data_244ecc147c43c9d3c061384f8c183bbf
#
_entry.id   244ecc147c43c9d3c061384f8c183bbf
#
_cell.length_a   1.000
_cell.length_b   1.000
_cell.length_c   1.000
_cell.angle_alpha   90.00
_cell.angle_beta   90.00
_cell.angle_gamma   90.00
#
_symmetry.space_group_name_H-M   'P 1'
#
loop_
_entity.id
_entity.type
_entity.pdbx_description
1 polymer ?
#
loop_
_entity_poly.entity_id
_entity_poly.type
_entity_poly.pdbx_seq_one_letter_code
_entity_poly.pdbx_strand_id
1 'polypeptide(L)'
;ENTGYIVKSFNLVNPENSDSWNCLGEIGGQETMAQVFADVIIQNTGSAKGDHFWDNAEMNLLKALILYVDQGFPPEAKNIGQVYKLLTMSSEKELNSLFDLLPVSHPAKVPYCIYKQASDTVRSGVIIGLGSRLQVFQNKLIRQITSYDEINLTLPGKEKCAYFCITSDQDSTFDFLSSLFMTFVFIKLVRYADTYGEDGKLPVPVHILADELANTGAILSLNKKISVIRSRNLSISCIFQNLPQMQNRYPLNQWQEIIGNCDTQLFLGCTDEATATFISNRSGDVTVGVSSEAKQL
;
A
#
# COMPACT_ATOMS: atom_id res chain seq x y z
N GLU A 1 -20.98 -15.04 -13.63
CA GLU A 1 -20.11 -16.25 -13.71
C GLU A 1 -19.83 -16.74 -15.15
N ASN A 2 -20.37 -16.13 -16.18
CA ASN A 2 -20.18 -16.59 -17.58
C ASN A 2 -19.62 -15.48 -18.50
N THR A 3 -18.83 -14.54 -17.95
CA THR A 3 -18.29 -13.40 -18.71
C THR A 3 -16.93 -13.67 -19.35
N GLY A 4 -16.32 -14.84 -19.09
CA GLY A 4 -14.95 -15.15 -19.53
C GLY A 4 -13.85 -14.39 -18.77
N TYR A 5 -14.18 -13.79 -17.63
CA TYR A 5 -13.23 -13.15 -16.74
C TYR A 5 -12.70 -14.12 -15.67
N ILE A 6 -11.41 -14.06 -15.39
CA ILE A 6 -10.82 -14.68 -14.20
C ILE A 6 -11.10 -13.76 -13.02
N VAL A 7 -11.86 -14.25 -12.05
CA VAL A 7 -12.26 -13.47 -10.87
C VAL A 7 -11.43 -13.89 -9.68
N LYS A 8 -10.84 -12.90 -8.97
CA LYS A 8 -10.08 -13.07 -7.74
C LYS A 8 -10.52 -12.06 -6.69
N SER A 9 -10.51 -12.46 -5.42
CA SER A 9 -10.94 -11.62 -4.31
C SER A 9 -9.94 -11.70 -3.16
N PHE A 10 -9.26 -10.58 -2.85
CA PHE A 10 -8.50 -10.42 -1.62
C PHE A 10 -9.41 -9.74 -0.59
N ASN A 11 -10.03 -10.57 0.27
CA ASN A 11 -11.10 -10.14 1.17
C ASN A 11 -10.60 -10.05 2.61
N LEU A 12 -10.35 -8.84 3.08
CA LEU A 12 -9.87 -8.56 4.44
C LEU A 12 -11.01 -8.42 5.46
N VAL A 13 -12.26 -8.33 5.00
CA VAL A 13 -13.46 -8.29 5.86
C VAL A 13 -13.87 -9.69 6.26
N ASN A 14 -13.91 -10.62 5.29
CA ASN A 14 -14.24 -12.02 5.49
C ASN A 14 -13.11 -12.91 4.94
N PRO A 15 -12.02 -13.08 5.68
CA PRO A 15 -10.82 -13.77 5.18
C PRO A 15 -11.06 -15.26 4.84
N GLU A 16 -12.08 -15.90 5.41
CA GLU A 16 -12.49 -17.26 5.05
C GLU A 16 -13.00 -17.39 3.60
N ASN A 17 -13.42 -16.29 2.99
CA ASN A 17 -13.89 -16.22 1.61
C ASN A 17 -12.90 -15.47 0.69
N SER A 18 -11.64 -15.43 1.08
CA SER A 18 -10.57 -14.73 0.34
C SER A 18 -9.75 -15.73 -0.48
N ASP A 19 -9.40 -15.35 -1.71
CA ASP A 19 -8.21 -15.92 -2.35
C ASP A 19 -6.96 -15.48 -1.58
N SER A 20 -5.92 -16.30 -1.60
CA SER A 20 -4.67 -16.06 -0.90
C SER A 20 -3.68 -15.27 -1.75
N TRP A 21 -2.96 -14.37 -1.10
CA TRP A 21 -1.90 -13.59 -1.70
C TRP A 21 -0.71 -13.49 -0.74
N ASN A 22 0.40 -14.13 -1.10
CA ASN A 22 1.64 -14.05 -0.36
C ASN A 22 2.37 -12.74 -0.66
N CYS A 23 2.09 -11.72 0.13
CA CYS A 23 2.69 -10.40 -0.06
C CYS A 23 4.24 -10.43 -0.02
N LEU A 24 4.85 -11.32 0.77
CA LEU A 24 6.30 -11.44 0.85
C LEU A 24 6.91 -12.02 -0.44
N GLY A 25 6.16 -12.88 -1.15
CA GLY A 25 6.58 -13.45 -2.43
C GLY A 25 6.84 -12.39 -3.51
N GLU A 26 6.23 -11.21 -3.38
CA GLU A 26 6.41 -10.11 -4.33
C GLU A 26 7.80 -9.46 -4.28
N ILE A 27 8.57 -9.70 -3.22
CA ILE A 27 9.94 -9.18 -3.04
C ILE A 27 10.90 -9.83 -4.02
N GLY A 28 10.82 -11.16 -4.19
CA GLY A 28 11.58 -11.90 -5.18
C GLY A 28 13.10 -11.73 -5.08
N GLY A 29 13.65 -11.68 -3.88
CA GLY A 29 15.08 -11.50 -3.63
C GLY A 29 15.61 -10.06 -3.81
N GLN A 30 14.76 -9.09 -4.12
CA GLN A 30 15.19 -7.72 -4.42
C GLN A 30 15.16 -6.82 -3.16
N GLU A 31 16.32 -6.31 -2.75
CA GLU A 31 16.45 -5.42 -1.58
C GLU A 31 15.59 -4.16 -1.69
N THR A 32 15.43 -3.63 -2.91
CA THR A 32 14.58 -2.46 -3.16
C THR A 32 13.11 -2.76 -2.91
N MET A 33 12.66 -3.99 -3.19
CA MET A 33 11.28 -4.40 -2.91
C MET A 33 11.06 -4.66 -1.42
N ALA A 34 12.05 -5.17 -0.72
CA ALA A 34 12.02 -5.28 0.74
C ALA A 34 11.92 -3.89 1.41
N GLN A 35 12.58 -2.88 0.86
CA GLN A 35 12.44 -1.49 1.32
C GLN A 35 11.01 -0.98 1.08
N VAL A 36 10.48 -1.11 -0.14
CA VAL A 36 9.09 -0.71 -0.48
C VAL A 36 8.08 -1.39 0.45
N PHE A 37 8.27 -2.68 0.73
CA PHE A 37 7.41 -3.45 1.64
C PHE A 37 7.42 -2.85 3.05
N ALA A 38 8.62 -2.58 3.59
CA ALA A 38 8.78 -2.01 4.91
C ALA A 38 8.20 -0.57 4.98
N ASP A 39 8.44 0.25 3.96
CA ASP A 39 7.90 1.63 3.86
C ASP A 39 6.38 1.64 3.92
N VAL A 40 5.71 0.73 3.19
CA VAL A 40 4.24 0.64 3.19
C VAL A 40 3.71 0.30 4.57
N ILE A 41 4.32 -0.66 5.27
CA ILE A 41 3.89 -1.04 6.62
C ILE A 41 4.09 0.13 7.59
N ILE A 42 5.27 0.72 7.63
CA ILE A 42 5.56 1.82 8.55
C ILE A 42 4.65 3.02 8.29
N GLN A 43 4.43 3.38 7.02
CA GLN A 43 3.55 4.50 6.64
C GLN A 43 2.10 4.29 7.09
N ASN A 44 1.58 3.06 6.97
CA ASN A 44 0.17 2.78 7.22
C ASN A 44 -0.14 2.31 8.66
N THR A 45 0.88 2.06 9.47
CA THR A 45 0.71 1.62 10.87
C THR A 45 1.28 2.62 11.88
N GLY A 46 1.89 3.71 11.42
CA GLY A 46 2.42 4.78 12.25
C GLY A 46 1.32 5.65 12.85
N SER A 47 1.60 6.29 13.99
CA SER A 47 0.75 7.35 14.51
C SER A 47 0.99 8.65 13.73
N ALA A 48 -0.04 9.48 13.56
CA ALA A 48 0.06 10.78 12.87
C ALA A 48 1.09 11.76 13.48
N LYS A 49 1.57 11.48 14.68
CA LYS A 49 2.61 12.21 15.42
C LYS A 49 3.84 11.34 15.67
N GLY A 50 4.08 10.30 14.84
CA GLY A 50 5.17 9.36 15.00
C GLY A 50 6.53 10.04 15.09
N ASP A 51 7.36 9.60 16.04
CA ASP A 51 8.75 9.99 16.11
C ASP A 51 9.50 9.25 15.00
N HIS A 52 10.00 9.97 14.02
CA HIS A 52 10.78 9.42 12.90
C HIS A 52 11.95 8.53 13.35
N PHE A 53 12.45 8.73 14.58
CA PHE A 53 13.49 7.86 15.12
C PHE A 53 13.00 6.42 15.29
N TRP A 54 11.83 6.24 15.89
CA TRP A 54 11.24 4.89 16.10
C TRP A 54 10.86 4.25 14.78
N ASP A 55 10.21 5.00 13.89
CA ASP A 55 9.84 4.52 12.55
C ASP A 55 11.06 4.00 11.78
N ASN A 56 12.17 4.74 11.78
CA ASN A 56 13.40 4.32 11.11
C ASN A 56 14.05 3.11 11.77
N ALA A 57 14.02 3.02 13.10
CA ALA A 57 14.60 1.89 13.83
C ALA A 57 13.79 0.61 13.59
N GLU A 58 12.47 0.69 13.64
CA GLU A 58 11.54 -0.41 13.35
C GLU A 58 11.64 -0.86 11.88
N MET A 59 11.78 0.09 10.95
CA MET A 59 11.99 -0.19 9.52
C MET A 59 13.26 -1.01 9.28
N ASN A 60 14.37 -0.68 9.94
CA ASN A 60 15.61 -1.44 9.79
C ASN A 60 15.46 -2.88 10.28
N LEU A 61 14.84 -3.10 11.45
CA LEU A 61 14.59 -4.45 11.94
C LEU A 61 13.64 -5.21 11.02
N LEU A 62 12.54 -4.57 10.59
CA LEU A 62 11.56 -5.18 9.68
C LEU A 62 12.23 -5.60 8.36
N LYS A 63 12.99 -4.70 7.74
CA LYS A 63 13.72 -4.97 6.50
C LYS A 63 14.71 -6.13 6.66
N ALA A 64 15.42 -6.17 7.77
CA ALA A 64 16.35 -7.28 8.08
C ALA A 64 15.62 -8.62 8.17
N LEU A 65 14.51 -8.69 8.91
CA LEU A 65 13.69 -9.90 9.05
C LEU A 65 13.08 -10.36 7.73
N ILE A 66 12.56 -9.40 6.93
CA ILE A 66 12.01 -9.67 5.59
C ILE A 66 13.06 -10.31 4.69
N LEU A 67 14.24 -9.69 4.57
CA LEU A 67 15.33 -10.20 3.73
C LEU A 67 15.87 -11.54 4.23
N TYR A 68 15.88 -11.75 5.55
CA TYR A 68 16.27 -13.02 6.14
C TYR A 68 15.31 -14.16 5.76
N VAL A 69 13.99 -13.90 5.81
CA VAL A 69 12.98 -14.90 5.43
C VAL A 69 12.97 -15.11 3.91
N ASP A 70 13.00 -14.03 3.13
CA ASP A 70 12.94 -14.10 1.67
C ASP A 70 14.11 -14.88 1.06
N GLN A 71 15.32 -14.75 1.62
CA GLN A 71 16.51 -15.39 1.05
C GLN A 71 16.91 -16.70 1.74
N GLY A 72 16.52 -16.90 3.00
CA GLY A 72 16.97 -18.04 3.81
C GLY A 72 15.97 -19.18 3.96
N PHE A 73 14.69 -18.96 3.64
CA PHE A 73 13.64 -19.96 3.86
C PHE A 73 13.21 -20.67 2.55
N PRO A 74 12.70 -21.90 2.62
CA PRO A 74 12.10 -22.56 1.48
C PRO A 74 10.80 -21.88 1.05
N PRO A 75 10.36 -22.02 -0.21
CA PRO A 75 9.23 -21.25 -0.78
C PRO A 75 7.95 -21.29 0.06
N GLU A 76 7.61 -22.44 0.63
CA GLU A 76 6.41 -22.64 1.46
C GLU A 76 6.47 -21.92 2.81
N ALA A 77 7.65 -21.53 3.28
CA ALA A 77 7.86 -20.78 4.52
C ALA A 77 8.22 -19.32 4.29
N LYS A 78 8.34 -18.87 3.02
CA LYS A 78 8.58 -17.47 2.66
C LYS A 78 7.29 -16.67 2.72
N ASN A 79 6.86 -16.31 3.91
CA ASN A 79 5.65 -15.50 4.11
C ASN A 79 5.81 -14.57 5.32
N ILE A 80 4.94 -13.57 5.39
CA ILE A 80 4.96 -12.56 6.45
C ILE A 80 4.67 -13.15 7.84
N GLY A 81 3.92 -14.24 7.91
CA GLY A 81 3.68 -14.97 9.17
C GLY A 81 4.97 -15.51 9.77
N GLN A 82 5.94 -15.94 8.93
CA GLN A 82 7.25 -16.35 9.38
C GLN A 82 8.08 -15.17 9.90
N VAL A 83 8.00 -14.00 9.27
CA VAL A 83 8.61 -12.75 9.77
C VAL A 83 8.08 -12.42 11.16
N TYR A 84 6.74 -12.45 11.32
CA TYR A 84 6.08 -12.21 12.61
C TYR A 84 6.51 -13.24 13.68
N LYS A 85 6.60 -14.50 13.30
CA LYS A 85 7.04 -15.59 14.19
C LYS A 85 8.48 -15.35 14.69
N LEU A 86 9.40 -15.00 13.80
CA LEU A 86 10.79 -14.69 14.20
C LEU A 86 10.84 -13.52 15.17
N LEU A 87 10.05 -12.46 14.91
CA LEU A 87 10.01 -11.29 15.78
C LEU A 87 9.48 -11.59 17.19
N THR A 88 8.46 -12.46 17.30
CA THR A 88 7.71 -12.63 18.55
C THR A 88 8.08 -13.86 19.36
N MET A 89 8.64 -14.90 18.72
CA MET A 89 8.96 -16.16 19.37
C MET A 89 10.47 -16.36 19.61
N SER A 90 11.31 -15.51 19.03
CA SER A 90 12.75 -15.54 19.27
C SER A 90 13.14 -14.52 20.35
N SER A 91 14.00 -14.94 21.25
CA SER A 91 14.68 -13.99 22.14
C SER A 91 15.64 -13.11 21.33
N GLU A 92 16.00 -11.93 21.84
CA GLU A 92 16.99 -11.06 21.20
C GLU A 92 18.34 -11.80 20.99
N LYS A 93 18.73 -12.67 21.93
CA LYS A 93 19.94 -13.47 21.83
C LYS A 93 19.87 -14.47 20.68
N GLU A 94 18.73 -15.10 20.47
CA GLU A 94 18.51 -16.03 19.35
C GLU A 94 18.53 -15.29 18.02
N LEU A 95 17.84 -14.13 17.92
CA LEU A 95 17.91 -13.27 16.74
C LEU A 95 19.35 -12.86 16.42
N ASN A 96 20.10 -12.38 17.42
CA ASN A 96 21.50 -12.03 17.24
C ASN A 96 22.31 -13.21 16.68
N SER A 97 22.11 -14.43 17.22
CA SER A 97 22.82 -15.63 16.74
C SER A 97 22.47 -15.97 15.29
N LEU A 98 21.21 -15.85 14.88
CA LEU A 98 20.78 -16.09 13.49
C LEU A 98 21.45 -15.13 12.51
N PHE A 99 21.46 -13.83 12.83
CA PHE A 99 22.07 -12.83 11.95
C PHE A 99 23.60 -12.84 11.98
N ASP A 100 24.23 -13.21 13.09
CA ASP A 100 25.69 -13.33 13.20
C ASP A 100 26.23 -14.46 12.31
N LEU A 101 25.47 -15.54 12.12
CA LEU A 101 25.80 -16.66 11.23
C LEU A 101 25.71 -16.31 9.73
N LEU A 102 25.03 -15.24 9.36
CA LEU A 102 24.92 -14.84 7.96
C LEU A 102 26.28 -14.35 7.41
N PRO A 103 26.59 -14.63 6.13
CA PRO A 103 27.77 -14.06 5.49
C PRO A 103 27.69 -12.52 5.46
N VAL A 104 28.84 -11.87 5.45
CA VAL A 104 28.93 -10.39 5.45
C VAL A 104 28.21 -9.78 4.24
N SER A 105 28.19 -10.49 3.12
CA SER A 105 27.51 -10.08 1.87
C SER A 105 25.98 -10.25 1.91
N HIS A 106 25.42 -10.86 2.93
CA HIS A 106 23.98 -11.09 2.99
C HIS A 106 23.23 -9.76 3.23
N PRO A 107 22.23 -9.41 2.39
CA PRO A 107 21.59 -8.08 2.42
C PRO A 107 20.84 -7.79 3.74
N ALA A 108 20.39 -8.81 4.45
CA ALA A 108 19.76 -8.65 5.76
C ALA A 108 20.74 -8.16 6.85
N LYS A 109 22.05 -8.32 6.65
CA LYS A 109 23.05 -8.06 7.68
C LYS A 109 23.21 -6.57 7.99
N VAL A 110 23.22 -5.72 6.97
CA VAL A 110 23.40 -4.26 7.15
C VAL A 110 22.25 -3.65 7.97
N PRO A 111 20.98 -3.81 7.59
CA PRO A 111 19.89 -3.25 8.39
C PRO A 111 19.79 -3.84 9.79
N TYR A 112 20.15 -5.12 9.98
CA TYR A 112 20.24 -5.73 11.32
C TYR A 112 21.35 -5.13 12.16
N CYS A 113 22.52 -4.88 11.58
CA CYS A 113 23.65 -4.24 12.30
C CYS A 113 23.29 -2.83 12.78
N ILE A 114 22.52 -2.06 11.97
CA ILE A 114 22.05 -0.73 12.40
C ILE A 114 21.14 -0.87 13.62
N TYR A 115 20.17 -1.78 13.60
CA TYR A 115 19.32 -2.08 14.75
C TYR A 115 20.15 -2.51 15.98
N LYS A 116 21.14 -3.39 15.80
CA LYS A 116 21.99 -3.95 16.87
C LYS A 116 22.87 -2.89 17.57
N GLN A 117 23.16 -1.74 16.89
CA GLN A 117 23.93 -0.65 17.49
C GLN A 117 23.15 0.16 18.53
N ALA A 118 21.84 0.05 18.56
CA ALA A 118 21.01 0.74 19.54
C ALA A 118 21.22 0.16 20.95
N SER A 119 20.93 0.96 21.99
CA SER A 119 20.96 0.47 23.39
C SER A 119 19.90 -0.61 23.63
N ASP A 120 20.07 -1.43 24.66
CA ASP A 120 19.14 -2.51 25.03
C ASP A 120 17.71 -1.99 25.21
N THR A 121 17.55 -0.84 25.84
CA THR A 121 16.23 -0.19 26.02
C THR A 121 15.58 0.17 24.71
N VAL A 122 16.35 0.74 23.76
CA VAL A 122 15.85 1.10 22.44
C VAL A 122 15.50 -0.15 21.64
N ARG A 123 16.37 -1.18 21.64
CA ARG A 123 16.08 -2.42 20.91
C ARG A 123 14.82 -3.12 21.39
N SER A 124 14.63 -3.18 22.72
CA SER A 124 13.39 -3.71 23.32
C SER A 124 12.16 -2.92 22.89
N GLY A 125 12.25 -1.58 22.85
CA GLY A 125 11.19 -0.72 22.36
C GLY A 125 10.85 -0.97 20.88
N VAL A 126 11.88 -1.13 20.02
CA VAL A 126 11.73 -1.44 18.59
C VAL A 126 11.03 -2.78 18.36
N ILE A 127 11.41 -3.82 19.13
CA ILE A 127 10.75 -5.14 19.01
C ILE A 127 9.27 -5.03 19.40
N ILE A 128 8.96 -4.36 20.51
CA ILE A 128 7.57 -4.18 20.96
C ILE A 128 6.76 -3.35 19.96
N GLY A 129 7.32 -2.24 19.48
CA GLY A 129 6.67 -1.36 18.52
C GLY A 129 6.38 -2.09 17.20
N LEU A 130 7.36 -2.77 16.64
CA LEU A 130 7.19 -3.55 15.41
C LEU A 130 6.22 -4.73 15.62
N GLY A 131 6.26 -5.40 16.77
CA GLY A 131 5.31 -6.44 17.13
C GLY A 131 3.87 -5.93 17.17
N SER A 132 3.67 -4.71 17.67
CA SER A 132 2.37 -4.03 17.68
C SER A 132 1.88 -3.71 16.26
N ARG A 133 2.75 -3.22 15.37
CA ARG A 133 2.40 -2.95 13.96
C ARG A 133 1.98 -4.20 13.20
N LEU A 134 2.60 -5.33 13.50
CA LEU A 134 2.35 -6.62 12.85
C LEU A 134 1.35 -7.51 13.61
N GLN A 135 0.68 -6.99 14.65
CA GLN A 135 -0.22 -7.79 15.51
C GLN A 135 -1.36 -8.47 14.75
N VAL A 136 -1.77 -7.97 13.59
CA VAL A 136 -2.81 -8.59 12.75
C VAL A 136 -2.47 -10.03 12.37
N PHE A 137 -1.18 -10.38 12.31
CA PHE A 137 -0.69 -11.73 12.05
C PHE A 137 -0.81 -12.67 13.26
N GLN A 138 -1.37 -12.24 14.39
CA GLN A 138 -1.88 -13.13 15.44
C GLN A 138 -3.12 -13.89 14.95
N ASN A 139 -3.89 -13.28 14.06
CA ASN A 139 -5.07 -13.94 13.48
C ASN A 139 -4.64 -15.07 12.53
N LYS A 140 -5.17 -16.27 12.76
CA LYS A 140 -4.87 -17.48 11.97
C LYS A 140 -5.29 -17.34 10.52
N LEU A 141 -6.48 -16.77 10.26
CA LEU A 141 -7.02 -16.62 8.91
C LEU A 141 -6.19 -15.64 8.10
N ILE A 142 -5.77 -14.51 8.70
CA ILE A 142 -4.90 -13.54 8.04
C ILE A 142 -3.56 -14.19 7.67
N ARG A 143 -2.95 -14.95 8.58
CA ARG A 143 -1.73 -15.70 8.23
C ARG A 143 -1.96 -16.69 7.09
N GLN A 144 -3.11 -17.35 7.06
CA GLN A 144 -3.43 -18.32 6.02
C GLN A 144 -3.54 -17.66 4.65
N ILE A 145 -4.33 -16.58 4.50
CA ILE A 145 -4.52 -15.90 3.21
C ILE A 145 -3.28 -15.13 2.74
N THR A 146 -2.28 -14.95 3.60
CA THR A 146 -1.00 -14.31 3.25
C THR A 146 0.18 -15.29 3.18
N SER A 147 -0.06 -16.60 3.22
CA SER A 147 0.99 -17.62 3.25
C SER A 147 1.33 -18.25 1.91
N TYR A 148 0.43 -18.21 0.93
CA TYR A 148 0.62 -18.77 -0.41
C TYR A 148 -0.12 -17.91 -1.46
N ASP A 149 0.12 -18.18 -2.74
CA ASP A 149 -0.40 -17.36 -3.85
C ASP A 149 -1.49 -18.08 -4.64
N GLU A 150 -2.67 -17.47 -4.71
CA GLU A 150 -3.74 -17.75 -5.68
C GLU A 150 -4.00 -16.54 -6.57
N ILE A 151 -3.44 -15.38 -6.21
CA ILE A 151 -3.57 -14.11 -6.92
C ILE A 151 -2.24 -13.75 -7.59
N ASN A 152 -2.22 -13.71 -8.91
CA ASN A 152 -1.06 -13.24 -9.68
C ASN A 152 -1.26 -11.79 -10.10
N LEU A 153 -0.48 -10.86 -9.53
CA LEU A 153 -0.64 -9.43 -9.76
C LEU A 153 -0.34 -8.97 -11.19
N THR A 154 0.33 -9.78 -12.01
CA THR A 154 0.59 -9.44 -13.43
C THR A 154 -0.48 -9.95 -14.37
N LEU A 155 -1.35 -10.87 -13.92
CA LEU A 155 -2.33 -11.53 -14.77
C LEU A 155 -3.35 -10.55 -15.40
N PRO A 156 -3.86 -9.52 -14.68
CA PRO A 156 -4.80 -8.56 -15.28
C PRO A 156 -4.26 -7.83 -16.52
N GLY A 157 -2.94 -7.66 -16.62
CA GLY A 157 -2.31 -7.06 -17.80
C GLY A 157 -2.14 -8.03 -18.99
N LYS A 158 -2.43 -9.32 -18.80
CA LYS A 158 -2.26 -10.39 -19.79
C LYS A 158 -3.59 -10.94 -20.28
N GLU A 159 -4.55 -11.08 -19.37
CA GLU A 159 -5.83 -11.76 -19.59
C GLU A 159 -6.96 -10.93 -18.99
N LYS A 160 -8.20 -11.25 -19.39
CA LYS A 160 -9.40 -10.61 -18.81
C LYS A 160 -9.60 -11.05 -17.37
N CYS A 161 -9.31 -10.17 -16.45
CA CYS A 161 -9.43 -10.41 -15.00
C CYS A 161 -10.35 -9.35 -14.33
N ALA A 162 -10.98 -9.77 -13.24
CA ALA A 162 -11.67 -8.88 -12.31
C ALA A 162 -11.16 -9.19 -10.90
N TYR A 163 -10.33 -8.32 -10.35
CA TYR A 163 -9.76 -8.46 -9.01
C TYR A 163 -10.45 -7.52 -8.04
N PHE A 164 -10.84 -8.05 -6.90
CA PHE A 164 -11.48 -7.30 -5.83
C PHE A 164 -10.58 -7.29 -4.59
N CYS A 165 -10.18 -6.10 -4.14
CA CYS A 165 -9.58 -5.90 -2.83
C CYS A 165 -10.65 -5.32 -1.90
N ILE A 166 -11.15 -6.14 -0.96
CA ILE A 166 -12.27 -5.77 -0.09
C ILE A 166 -11.74 -5.42 1.29
N THR A 167 -11.96 -4.17 1.69
CA THR A 167 -11.52 -3.60 2.97
C THR A 167 -12.71 -3.15 3.80
N SER A 168 -12.55 -3.04 5.13
CA SER A 168 -13.55 -2.46 6.00
C SER A 168 -13.58 -0.93 5.83
N ASP A 169 -14.78 -0.36 5.91
CA ASP A 169 -15.01 1.08 6.03
C ASP A 169 -15.10 1.55 7.49
N GLN A 170 -15.13 0.61 8.46
CA GLN A 170 -15.35 0.87 9.87
C GLN A 170 -14.06 0.83 10.70
N ASP A 171 -13.05 0.10 10.26
CA ASP A 171 -11.78 0.00 10.96
C ASP A 171 -10.59 -0.06 10.01
N SER A 172 -9.46 0.47 10.46
CA SER A 172 -8.22 0.59 9.70
C SER A 172 -7.21 -0.54 9.97
N THR A 173 -7.63 -1.60 10.66
CA THR A 173 -6.74 -2.68 11.11
C THR A 173 -5.95 -3.32 9.97
N PHE A 174 -6.57 -3.44 8.80
CA PHE A 174 -5.98 -4.06 7.61
C PHE A 174 -5.57 -3.07 6.51
N ASP A 175 -5.61 -1.77 6.78
CA ASP A 175 -5.27 -0.72 5.79
C ASP A 175 -3.90 -0.94 5.14
N PHE A 176 -2.91 -1.37 5.92
CA PHE A 176 -1.58 -1.60 5.39
C PHE A 176 -1.53 -2.79 4.41
N LEU A 177 -2.37 -3.84 4.59
CA LEU A 177 -2.43 -4.97 3.66
C LEU A 177 -3.06 -4.57 2.33
N SER A 178 -4.13 -3.78 2.35
CA SER A 178 -4.74 -3.24 1.13
C SER A 178 -3.79 -2.28 0.41
N SER A 179 -3.12 -1.40 1.15
CA SER A 179 -2.09 -0.50 0.62
C SER A 179 -0.93 -1.28 -0.01
N LEU A 180 -0.48 -2.34 0.65
CA LEU A 180 0.58 -3.22 0.16
C LEU A 180 0.15 -3.91 -1.14
N PHE A 181 -1.06 -4.49 -1.17
CA PHE A 181 -1.63 -5.11 -2.35
C PHE A 181 -1.67 -4.14 -3.53
N MET A 182 -2.27 -2.97 -3.35
CA MET A 182 -2.36 -1.95 -4.40
C MET A 182 -0.99 -1.42 -4.82
N THR A 183 -0.07 -1.21 -3.88
CA THR A 183 1.30 -0.77 -4.18
C THR A 183 2.00 -1.77 -5.10
N PHE A 184 1.90 -3.07 -4.81
CA PHE A 184 2.52 -4.11 -5.64
C PHE A 184 1.77 -4.33 -6.96
N VAL A 185 0.45 -4.18 -7.01
CA VAL A 185 -0.31 -4.17 -8.29
C VAL A 185 0.28 -3.15 -9.25
N PHE A 186 0.45 -1.89 -8.84
CA PHE A 186 1.06 -0.86 -9.67
C PHE A 186 2.49 -1.22 -10.10
N ILE A 187 3.33 -1.64 -9.16
CA ILE A 187 4.74 -1.97 -9.45
C ILE A 187 4.84 -3.12 -10.43
N LYS A 188 4.07 -4.19 -10.23
CA LYS A 188 4.14 -5.40 -11.05
C LYS A 188 3.57 -5.17 -12.46
N LEU A 189 2.45 -4.47 -12.58
CA LEU A 189 1.86 -4.15 -13.89
C LEU A 189 2.76 -3.21 -14.70
N VAL A 190 3.29 -2.15 -14.08
CA VAL A 190 4.21 -1.24 -14.76
C VAL A 190 5.48 -1.96 -15.21
N ARG A 191 6.11 -2.75 -14.32
CA ARG A 191 7.30 -3.55 -14.68
C ARG A 191 7.01 -4.57 -15.77
N TYR A 192 5.84 -5.20 -15.72
CA TYR A 192 5.44 -6.14 -16.76
C TYR A 192 5.29 -5.44 -18.13
N ALA A 193 4.65 -4.28 -18.16
CA ALA A 193 4.52 -3.47 -19.36
C ALA A 193 5.90 -3.06 -19.92
N ASP A 194 6.77 -2.53 -19.06
CA ASP A 194 8.11 -2.06 -19.44
C ASP A 194 9.02 -3.20 -19.94
N THR A 195 8.84 -4.44 -19.45
CA THR A 195 9.70 -5.58 -19.77
C THR A 195 9.19 -6.42 -20.94
N TYR A 196 7.87 -6.64 -21.01
CA TYR A 196 7.25 -7.61 -21.90
C TYR A 196 6.16 -7.01 -22.81
N GLY A 197 5.76 -5.76 -22.55
CA GLY A 197 4.71 -5.11 -23.32
C GLY A 197 5.22 -4.59 -24.67
N GLU A 198 4.39 -4.69 -25.70
CA GLU A 198 4.64 -4.04 -26.99
C GLU A 198 4.56 -2.52 -26.79
N ASP A 199 5.57 -1.78 -27.21
CA ASP A 199 5.74 -0.34 -26.96
C ASP A 199 5.63 0.05 -25.48
N GLY A 200 5.99 -0.85 -24.57
CA GLY A 200 5.91 -0.60 -23.12
C GLY A 200 4.48 -0.60 -22.57
N LYS A 201 3.53 -1.21 -23.27
CA LYS A 201 2.12 -1.24 -22.88
C LYS A 201 1.67 -2.62 -22.46
N LEU A 202 0.73 -2.68 -21.51
CA LEU A 202 0.06 -3.92 -21.15
C LEU A 202 -0.75 -4.44 -22.34
N PRO A 203 -0.66 -5.76 -22.67
CA PRO A 203 -1.48 -6.39 -23.72
C PRO A 203 -2.98 -6.23 -23.49
N VAL A 204 -3.42 -6.34 -22.24
CA VAL A 204 -4.81 -6.05 -21.82
C VAL A 204 -4.81 -4.76 -21.02
N PRO A 205 -5.59 -3.74 -21.41
CA PRO A 205 -5.74 -2.53 -20.61
C PRO A 205 -6.30 -2.84 -19.23
N VAL A 206 -5.69 -2.25 -18.19
CA VAL A 206 -6.14 -2.44 -16.81
C VAL A 206 -6.72 -1.12 -16.29
N HIS A 207 -7.91 -1.20 -15.70
CA HIS A 207 -8.53 -0.08 -15.01
C HIS A 207 -8.69 -0.40 -13.53
N ILE A 208 -8.15 0.46 -12.67
CA ILE A 208 -8.29 0.36 -11.21
C ILE A 208 -9.43 1.29 -10.79
N LEU A 209 -10.41 0.74 -10.10
CA LEU A 209 -11.49 1.51 -9.48
C LEU A 209 -11.26 1.57 -7.98
N ALA A 210 -10.80 2.72 -7.48
CA ALA A 210 -10.63 2.98 -6.05
C ALA A 210 -11.89 3.68 -5.52
N ASP A 211 -12.88 2.89 -5.10
CA ASP A 211 -14.23 3.34 -4.75
C ASP A 211 -14.28 4.25 -3.50
N GLU A 212 -13.33 4.09 -2.58
CA GLU A 212 -13.20 4.99 -1.42
C GLU A 212 -11.70 5.17 -1.10
N LEU A 213 -10.99 5.87 -1.99
CA LEU A 213 -9.52 5.99 -1.91
C LEU A 213 -9.02 6.54 -0.58
N ALA A 214 -9.77 7.44 0.05
CA ALA A 214 -9.36 8.05 1.31
C ALA A 214 -9.52 7.13 2.53
N ASN A 215 -10.39 6.12 2.45
CA ASN A 215 -10.65 5.18 3.54
C ASN A 215 -9.80 3.90 3.45
N THR A 216 -9.15 3.66 2.32
CA THR A 216 -8.16 2.58 2.21
C THR A 216 -6.80 3.03 2.73
N GLY A 217 -5.88 2.10 2.99
CA GLY A 217 -4.50 2.43 3.34
C GLY A 217 -3.83 3.32 2.28
N ALA A 218 -2.96 4.22 2.69
CA ALA A 218 -2.26 5.12 1.77
C ALA A 218 -1.35 4.30 0.82
N ILE A 219 -1.66 4.34 -0.48
CA ILE A 219 -0.84 3.69 -1.51
C ILE A 219 0.47 4.45 -1.64
N LEU A 220 1.59 3.77 -1.40
CA LEU A 220 2.91 4.40 -1.37
C LEU A 220 3.21 5.13 -2.68
N SER A 221 3.54 6.42 -2.59
CA SER A 221 3.86 7.28 -3.74
C SER A 221 2.82 7.25 -4.88
N LEU A 222 1.52 7.23 -4.54
CA LEU A 222 0.43 7.18 -5.51
C LEU A 222 0.49 8.33 -6.52
N ASN A 223 0.81 9.56 -6.06
CA ASN A 223 1.01 10.73 -6.90
C ASN A 223 1.99 10.48 -8.06
N LYS A 224 3.13 9.83 -7.77
CA LYS A 224 4.13 9.45 -8.79
C LYS A 224 3.64 8.30 -9.68
N LYS A 225 2.95 7.32 -9.10
CA LYS A 225 2.40 6.20 -9.88
C LYS A 225 1.39 6.67 -10.92
N ILE A 226 0.43 7.50 -10.52
CA ILE A 226 -0.61 8.02 -11.44
C ILE A 226 0.01 8.78 -12.62
N SER A 227 1.09 9.54 -12.41
CA SER A 227 1.71 10.33 -13.48
C SER A 227 2.32 9.49 -14.61
N VAL A 228 2.60 8.21 -14.40
CA VAL A 228 3.31 7.35 -15.36
C VAL A 228 2.48 6.20 -15.94
N ILE A 229 1.33 5.85 -15.34
CA ILE A 229 0.59 4.64 -15.70
C ILE A 229 -0.11 4.72 -17.05
N ARG A 230 -0.53 5.93 -17.49
CA ARG A 230 -1.26 6.14 -18.75
C ARG A 230 -0.54 5.55 -19.97
N SER A 231 0.77 5.76 -20.07
CA SER A 231 1.58 5.24 -21.18
C SER A 231 1.68 3.71 -21.22
N ARG A 232 1.29 3.01 -20.13
CA ARG A 232 1.35 1.55 -19.98
C ARG A 232 -0.01 0.85 -20.14
N ASN A 233 -1.03 1.51 -20.68
CA ASN A 233 -2.41 1.01 -20.71
C ASN A 233 -2.98 0.70 -19.31
N LEU A 234 -2.55 1.44 -18.31
CA LEU A 234 -3.05 1.35 -16.94
C LEU A 234 -3.72 2.68 -16.57
N SER A 235 -4.90 2.62 -16.00
CA SER A 235 -5.68 3.80 -15.58
C SER A 235 -6.29 3.59 -14.21
N ILE A 236 -6.69 4.68 -13.55
CA ILE A 236 -7.33 4.65 -12.24
C ILE A 236 -8.48 5.66 -12.18
N SER A 237 -9.59 5.26 -11.55
CA SER A 237 -10.63 6.15 -11.05
C SER A 237 -10.51 6.27 -9.54
N CYS A 238 -10.26 7.48 -9.05
CA CYS A 238 -10.17 7.79 -7.64
C CYS A 238 -11.48 8.41 -7.16
N ILE A 239 -12.21 7.71 -6.29
CA ILE A 239 -13.45 8.21 -5.69
C ILE A 239 -13.16 8.51 -4.21
N PHE A 240 -13.66 9.62 -3.71
CA PHE A 240 -13.54 10.04 -2.32
C PHE A 240 -14.65 11.04 -1.97
N GLN A 241 -15.02 11.13 -0.70
CA GLN A 241 -16.16 11.92 -0.24
C GLN A 241 -15.85 13.41 -0.15
N ASN A 242 -14.65 13.78 0.33
CA ASN A 242 -14.26 15.18 0.51
C ASN A 242 -12.74 15.37 0.51
N LEU A 243 -12.31 16.61 0.30
CA LEU A 243 -10.88 16.95 0.29
C LEU A 243 -10.17 16.80 1.64
N PRO A 244 -10.76 17.14 2.80
CA PRO A 244 -10.12 16.92 4.09
C PRO A 244 -9.68 15.46 4.32
N GLN A 245 -10.47 14.47 3.90
CA GLN A 245 -10.07 13.06 3.97
C GLN A 245 -8.84 12.79 3.09
N MET A 246 -8.84 13.30 1.85
CA MET A 246 -7.68 13.17 0.96
C MET A 246 -6.43 13.86 1.50
N GLN A 247 -6.57 15.06 2.08
CA GLN A 247 -5.45 15.79 2.72
C GLN A 247 -4.84 15.01 3.88
N ASN A 248 -5.67 14.37 4.69
CA ASN A 248 -5.22 13.54 5.81
C ASN A 248 -4.52 12.26 5.33
N ARG A 249 -5.05 11.60 4.30
CA ARG A 249 -4.49 10.35 3.78
C ARG A 249 -3.22 10.56 2.94
N TYR A 250 -3.16 11.66 2.16
CA TYR A 250 -2.05 12.03 1.28
C TYR A 250 -1.56 13.45 1.60
N PRO A 251 -0.83 13.62 2.73
CA PRO A 251 -0.37 14.94 3.21
C PRO A 251 0.70 15.56 2.30
N LEU A 252 1.21 16.72 2.68
CA LEU A 252 2.30 17.43 1.99
C LEU A 252 2.01 17.70 0.51
N ASN A 253 0.78 18.09 0.19
CA ASN A 253 0.29 18.39 -1.15
C ASN A 253 0.23 17.19 -2.12
N GLN A 254 0.51 15.96 -1.69
CA GLN A 254 0.38 14.77 -2.53
C GLN A 254 -1.05 14.61 -3.07
N TRP A 255 -2.07 14.94 -2.27
CA TRP A 255 -3.46 14.94 -2.71
C TRP A 255 -3.72 15.87 -3.91
N GLN A 256 -3.06 17.05 -3.96
CA GLN A 256 -3.18 17.98 -5.10
C GLN A 256 -2.56 17.39 -6.36
N GLU A 257 -1.41 16.73 -6.23
CA GLU A 257 -0.77 16.04 -7.35
C GLU A 257 -1.62 14.89 -7.87
N ILE A 258 -2.26 14.11 -6.96
CA ILE A 258 -3.18 13.03 -7.35
C ILE A 258 -4.34 13.60 -8.16
N ILE A 259 -5.05 14.63 -7.66
CA ILE A 259 -6.16 15.25 -8.35
C ILE A 259 -5.70 15.92 -9.66
N GLY A 260 -4.53 16.56 -9.63
CA GLY A 260 -3.97 17.24 -10.80
C GLY A 260 -3.59 16.30 -11.95
N ASN A 261 -3.30 15.03 -11.66
CA ASN A 261 -3.03 14.00 -12.66
C ASN A 261 -4.31 13.30 -13.18
N CYS A 262 -5.49 13.66 -12.67
CA CYS A 262 -6.76 13.15 -13.18
C CYS A 262 -7.28 14.07 -14.31
N ASP A 263 -7.32 13.56 -15.53
CA ASP A 263 -7.76 14.31 -16.72
C ASP A 263 -9.25 14.71 -16.62
N THR A 264 -10.08 13.87 -16.00
CA THR A 264 -11.50 14.10 -15.78
C THR A 264 -11.80 14.17 -14.30
N GLN A 265 -12.53 15.20 -13.89
CA GLN A 265 -12.97 15.39 -12.51
C GLN A 265 -14.50 15.55 -12.51
N LEU A 266 -15.18 14.61 -11.84
CA LEU A 266 -16.63 14.65 -11.67
C LEU A 266 -16.96 15.05 -10.23
N PHE A 267 -17.71 16.14 -10.08
CA PHE A 267 -18.19 16.64 -8.79
C PHE A 267 -19.68 16.41 -8.64
N LEU A 268 -20.07 15.67 -7.62
CA LEU A 268 -21.48 15.31 -7.34
C LEU A 268 -22.09 16.09 -6.17
N GLY A 269 -21.33 17.01 -5.57
CA GLY A 269 -21.73 17.81 -4.42
C GLY A 269 -20.84 17.55 -3.21
N CYS A 270 -20.90 18.46 -2.25
CA CYS A 270 -20.21 18.35 -0.95
C CYS A 270 -20.98 19.13 0.12
N THR A 271 -20.66 18.83 1.38
CA THR A 271 -21.22 19.53 2.54
C THR A 271 -20.14 20.30 3.31
N ASP A 272 -18.87 20.15 2.94
CA ASP A 272 -17.74 20.81 3.59
C ASP A 272 -17.23 22.02 2.79
N GLU A 273 -16.81 23.06 3.52
CA GLU A 273 -16.38 24.34 2.96
C GLU A 273 -15.08 24.21 2.14
N ALA A 274 -14.15 23.35 2.56
CA ALA A 274 -12.86 23.21 1.89
C ALA A 274 -13.04 22.65 0.47
N THR A 275 -13.88 21.61 0.31
CA THR A 275 -14.20 21.03 -0.99
C THR A 275 -15.00 22.03 -1.84
N ALA A 276 -16.01 22.69 -1.27
CA ALA A 276 -16.81 23.69 -1.98
C ALA A 276 -15.95 24.83 -2.52
N THR A 277 -15.06 25.38 -1.71
CA THR A 277 -14.14 26.46 -2.10
C THR A 277 -13.18 26.02 -3.19
N PHE A 278 -12.61 24.81 -3.07
CA PHE A 278 -11.71 24.25 -4.08
C PHE A 278 -12.38 24.11 -5.45
N ILE A 279 -13.60 23.57 -5.50
CA ILE A 279 -14.34 23.40 -6.74
C ILE A 279 -14.77 24.75 -7.31
N SER A 280 -15.26 25.68 -6.48
CA SER A 280 -15.64 27.03 -6.88
C SER A 280 -14.46 27.76 -7.56
N ASN A 281 -13.28 27.75 -6.94
CA ASN A 281 -12.09 28.40 -7.49
C ASN A 281 -11.65 27.79 -8.84
N ARG A 282 -11.87 26.50 -9.04
CA ARG A 282 -11.52 25.82 -10.31
C ARG A 282 -12.57 26.01 -11.41
N SER A 283 -13.82 26.25 -11.03
CA SER A 283 -14.92 26.47 -12.00
C SER A 283 -14.88 27.85 -12.64
N GLY A 284 -14.14 28.79 -12.04
CA GLY A 284 -14.07 30.18 -12.48
C GLY A 284 -15.34 30.99 -12.16
N ASP A 285 -15.31 32.26 -12.54
CA ASP A 285 -16.40 33.23 -12.29
C ASP A 285 -17.36 33.32 -13.47
N VAL A 286 -18.64 33.48 -13.18
CA VAL A 286 -19.68 33.76 -14.18
C VAL A 286 -20.21 35.19 -13.98
N THR A 287 -20.20 36.00 -15.04
CA THR A 287 -20.79 37.31 -15.00
C THR A 287 -22.31 37.19 -15.09
N VAL A 288 -23.02 37.63 -14.04
CA VAL A 288 -24.47 37.63 -13.98
C VAL A 288 -24.97 39.06 -14.17
N GLY A 289 -25.80 39.28 -15.19
CA GLY A 289 -26.52 40.57 -15.38
C GLY A 289 -27.64 40.68 -14.33
N VAL A 290 -27.56 41.69 -13.46
CA VAL A 290 -28.64 41.99 -12.49
C VAL A 290 -29.39 43.21 -12.98
N SER A 291 -30.69 43.07 -13.26
CA SER A 291 -31.60 44.22 -13.46
C SER A 291 -32.39 44.48 -12.19
N SER A 292 -32.30 45.68 -11.64
CA SER A 292 -33.17 46.15 -10.53
C SER A 292 -34.24 47.10 -11.05
N GLU A 293 -35.50 46.75 -10.86
CA GLU A 293 -36.60 47.69 -11.05
C GLU A 293 -36.90 48.41 -9.74
N ALA A 294 -36.68 49.74 -9.70
CA ALA A 294 -37.19 50.60 -8.60
C ALA A 294 -38.60 50.99 -8.89
N LYS A 295 -39.59 50.46 -8.15
CA LYS A 295 -40.92 51.02 -8.13
C LYS A 295 -40.95 52.22 -7.17
N GLN A 296 -41.14 53.43 -7.71
CA GLN A 296 -41.54 54.59 -6.90
C GLN A 296 -42.99 54.39 -6.45
N LEU A 297 -43.21 54.47 -5.13
CA LEU A 297 -44.54 54.54 -4.51
C LEU A 297 -45.14 55.90 -4.67
#